data_983827328708b4cbd6e255c928730dc8
#
_entry.id   983827328708b4cbd6e255c928730dc8
#
_cell.length_a   1.000
_cell.length_b   1.000
_cell.length_c   1.000
_cell.angle_alpha   90.00
_cell.angle_beta   90.00
_cell.angle_gamma   90.00
#
_symmetry.space_group_name_H-M   'P 1'
#
loop_
_entity.id
_entity.type
_entity.pdbx_description
1 polymer ?
#
loop_
_entity_poly.entity_id
_entity_poly.type
_entity_poly.pdbx_seq_one_letter_code
_entity_poly.pdbx_strand_id
1 'polypeptide(L)'
;MRDGLEELRQEIARCRICRDAPLRGFEHRMPHEPRPVAVMSAKAKILIAGQAPGLRVHQSGLPFDDASGDRLRQWLGVDRQAFYDRDRFSILPMGFCFPGYDAKGSDLPPRRECAPVWRQRALAAMPQIELVLAIGGYAQTYHLGRQNAGMTGTVGNWRQYLFTNASTPVLPLPHPSWRNSGWLKKNPWFEAELLPVLRLTVDRLAG
;
A
#
# COMPACT_ATOMS: atom_id res chain seq x y z
N MET A 1 5.86 6.48 23.30
CA MET A 1 5.21 6.11 22.02
C MET A 1 6.03 6.49 20.76
N ARG A 2 6.72 7.65 20.72
CA ARG A 2 7.57 8.01 19.56
C ARG A 2 8.79 7.10 19.43
N ASP A 3 9.40 6.72 20.53
CA ASP A 3 10.60 5.86 20.55
C ASP A 3 10.32 4.47 19.94
N GLY A 4 9.20 3.84 20.30
CA GLY A 4 8.86 2.51 19.76
C GLY A 4 8.55 2.47 18.26
N LEU A 5 8.03 3.58 17.68
CA LEU A 5 7.83 3.67 16.22
C LEU A 5 9.18 3.79 15.49
N GLU A 6 10.12 4.54 16.04
CA GLU A 6 11.45 4.70 15.44
C GLU A 6 12.28 3.42 15.53
N GLU A 7 12.23 2.72 16.68
CA GLU A 7 12.84 1.41 16.83
C GLU A 7 12.29 0.41 15.80
N LEU A 8 10.97 0.35 15.65
CA LEU A 8 10.32 -0.53 14.66
C LEU A 8 10.71 -0.19 13.22
N ARG A 9 10.86 1.10 12.88
CA ARG A 9 11.39 1.53 11.57
C ARG A 9 12.79 1.00 11.31
N GLN A 10 13.65 1.08 12.33
CA GLN A 10 15.04 0.59 12.24
C GLN A 10 15.10 -0.94 12.12
N GLU A 11 14.25 -1.67 12.86
CA GLU A 11 14.14 -3.12 12.72
C GLU A 11 13.68 -3.50 11.30
N ILE A 12 12.65 -2.84 10.78
CA ILE A 12 12.17 -3.05 9.41
C ILE A 12 13.27 -2.74 8.38
N ALA A 13 13.97 -1.62 8.53
CA ALA A 13 15.03 -1.22 7.61
C ALA A 13 16.18 -2.24 7.54
N ARG A 14 16.44 -2.97 8.62
CA ARG A 14 17.48 -4.02 8.70
C ARG A 14 16.94 -5.42 8.36
N CYS A 15 15.65 -5.54 8.00
CA CYS A 15 15.02 -6.84 7.78
C CYS A 15 15.65 -7.59 6.59
N ARG A 16 16.06 -8.84 6.83
CA ARG A 16 16.67 -9.74 5.85
C ARG A 16 16.00 -11.12 5.82
N ILE A 17 14.86 -11.30 6.48
CA ILE A 17 14.20 -12.60 6.67
C ILE A 17 14.02 -13.35 5.35
N CYS A 18 13.52 -12.68 4.30
CA CYS A 18 13.26 -13.30 3.00
C CYS A 18 14.53 -13.79 2.27
N ARG A 19 15.70 -13.37 2.70
CA ARG A 19 17.00 -13.77 2.13
C ARG A 19 17.75 -14.76 3.04
N ASP A 20 17.81 -14.47 4.32
CA ASP A 20 18.66 -15.20 5.26
C ASP A 20 17.92 -16.35 5.96
N ALA A 21 16.59 -16.24 6.11
CA ALA A 21 15.73 -17.24 6.76
C ALA A 21 14.34 -17.33 6.10
N PRO A 22 14.24 -17.63 4.78
CA PRO A 22 12.98 -17.66 4.07
C PRO A 22 12.07 -18.78 4.61
N LEU A 23 10.80 -18.46 4.87
CA LEU A 23 9.82 -19.40 5.46
C LEU A 23 9.56 -20.66 4.62
N ARG A 24 9.81 -20.59 3.31
CA ARG A 24 9.54 -21.68 2.37
C ARG A 24 10.78 -22.50 1.98
N GLY A 25 11.89 -22.31 2.67
CA GLY A 25 13.18 -22.92 2.32
C GLY A 25 14.07 -22.03 1.48
N PHE A 26 15.37 -22.33 1.47
CA PHE A 26 16.40 -21.52 0.82
C PHE A 26 16.25 -21.41 -0.69
N GLU A 27 15.63 -22.37 -1.34
CA GLU A 27 15.29 -22.34 -2.77
C GLU A 27 14.34 -21.21 -3.14
N HIS A 28 13.60 -20.70 -2.16
CA HIS A 28 12.71 -19.55 -2.31
C HIS A 28 13.29 -18.24 -1.77
N ARG A 29 14.56 -18.22 -1.43
CA ARG A 29 15.19 -16.99 -0.92
C ARG A 29 15.11 -15.85 -1.93
N MET A 30 15.07 -14.62 -1.42
CA MET A 30 15.14 -13.43 -2.27
C MET A 30 16.46 -13.41 -3.06
N PRO A 31 16.44 -13.25 -4.40
CA PRO A 31 17.64 -13.39 -5.22
C PRO A 31 18.61 -12.20 -5.09
N HIS A 32 18.15 -11.08 -4.59
CA HIS A 32 18.92 -9.84 -4.41
C HIS A 32 18.91 -9.38 -2.95
N GLU A 33 19.68 -8.35 -2.64
CA GLU A 33 19.71 -7.77 -1.29
C GLU A 33 18.35 -7.16 -0.94
N PRO A 34 17.80 -7.45 0.25
CA PRO A 34 16.59 -6.82 0.73
C PRO A 34 16.78 -5.31 0.89
N ARG A 35 15.81 -4.55 0.45
CA ARG A 35 15.72 -3.12 0.70
C ARG A 35 14.28 -2.78 1.06
N PRO A 36 13.92 -2.83 2.34
CA PRO A 36 12.59 -2.49 2.80
C PRO A 36 12.25 -1.02 2.51
N VAL A 37 11.13 -0.79 1.85
CA VAL A 37 10.60 0.54 1.53
C VAL A 37 9.23 0.66 2.19
N ALA A 38 9.17 1.40 3.28
CA ALA A 38 7.97 1.69 4.03
C ALA A 38 8.10 3.08 4.67
N VAL A 39 7.00 3.82 4.74
CA VAL A 39 6.91 5.13 5.41
C VAL A 39 5.89 5.01 6.52
N MET A 40 6.34 5.19 7.75
CA MET A 40 5.49 5.16 8.94
C MET A 40 5.57 6.51 9.65
N SER A 41 4.45 7.04 10.07
CA SER A 41 4.34 8.33 10.75
C SER A 41 3.52 8.20 12.02
N ALA A 42 3.88 8.97 13.04
CA ALA A 42 3.06 9.12 14.25
C ALA A 42 1.95 10.19 14.10
N LYS A 43 1.91 10.89 12.96
CA LYS A 43 0.96 11.98 12.72
C LYS A 43 -0.02 11.71 11.58
N ALA A 44 0.46 11.05 10.51
CA ALA A 44 -0.36 10.77 9.33
C ALA A 44 -1.62 9.99 9.71
N LYS A 45 -2.76 10.48 9.25
CA LYS A 45 -4.07 9.86 9.45
C LYS A 45 -4.47 8.93 8.31
N ILE A 46 -3.77 8.97 7.19
CA ILE A 46 -4.04 8.14 6.01
C ILE A 46 -2.91 7.13 5.84
N LEU A 47 -3.29 5.86 5.74
CA LEU A 47 -2.39 4.76 5.38
C LEU A 47 -2.62 4.33 3.93
N ILE A 48 -1.60 4.39 3.11
CA ILE A 48 -1.58 3.82 1.76
C ILE A 48 -1.01 2.39 1.85
N ALA A 49 -1.85 1.39 1.62
CA ALA A 49 -1.49 -0.01 1.61
C ALA A 49 -1.43 -0.52 0.17
N GLY A 50 -0.23 -0.69 -0.37
CA GLY A 50 0.00 -1.23 -1.72
C GLY A 50 0.40 -2.70 -1.73
N GLN A 51 0.81 -3.21 -2.88
CA GLN A 51 1.26 -4.60 -3.03
C GLN A 51 2.69 -4.80 -2.50
N ALA A 52 3.67 -4.33 -3.23
CA ALA A 52 5.11 -4.38 -2.92
C ALA A 52 5.84 -3.34 -3.79
N PRO A 53 7.06 -2.92 -3.42
CA PRO A 53 7.91 -2.11 -4.27
C PRO A 53 8.20 -2.80 -5.61
N GLY A 54 8.11 -2.09 -6.72
CA GLY A 54 8.70 -2.49 -7.99
C GLY A 54 10.21 -2.22 -8.03
N LEU A 55 10.89 -2.63 -9.11
CA LEU A 55 12.34 -2.45 -9.24
C LEU A 55 12.78 -0.98 -9.11
N ARG A 56 12.05 -0.05 -9.74
CA ARG A 56 12.36 1.38 -9.66
C ARG A 56 12.30 1.91 -8.23
N VAL A 57 11.27 1.52 -7.48
CA VAL A 57 11.13 1.86 -6.05
C VAL A 57 12.24 1.20 -5.22
N HIS A 58 12.61 -0.03 -5.54
CA HIS A 58 13.74 -0.70 -4.90
C HIS A 58 15.05 0.06 -5.12
N GLN A 59 15.28 0.58 -6.32
CA GLN A 59 16.50 1.36 -6.66
C GLN A 59 16.50 2.74 -5.99
N SER A 60 15.39 3.48 -6.04
CA SER A 60 15.30 4.83 -5.47
C SER A 60 15.13 4.82 -3.94
N GLY A 61 14.50 3.80 -3.38
CA GLY A 61 14.07 3.76 -1.98
C GLY A 61 12.87 4.65 -1.68
N LEU A 62 12.23 5.21 -2.71
CA LEU A 62 11.11 6.13 -2.58
C LEU A 62 9.82 5.44 -3.03
N PRO A 63 8.81 5.24 -2.15
CA PRO A 63 7.59 4.50 -2.51
C PRO A 63 6.80 5.25 -3.60
N PHE A 64 6.22 4.49 -4.53
CA PHE A 64 5.48 5.06 -5.66
C PHE A 64 6.27 6.09 -6.50
N ASP A 65 7.59 5.90 -6.63
CA ASP A 65 8.44 6.71 -7.51
C ASP A 65 8.44 6.16 -8.94
N ASP A 66 7.25 6.04 -9.51
CA ASP A 66 7.00 5.49 -10.85
C ASP A 66 5.70 6.07 -11.44
N ALA A 67 5.35 5.65 -12.66
CA ALA A 67 4.13 6.08 -13.33
C ALA A 67 2.83 5.70 -12.57
N SER A 68 2.88 4.62 -11.77
CA SER A 68 1.74 4.27 -10.91
C SER A 68 1.58 5.30 -9.79
N GLY A 69 2.69 5.80 -9.26
CA GLY A 69 2.66 6.87 -8.26
C GLY A 69 2.18 8.20 -8.83
N ASP A 70 2.51 8.54 -10.08
CA ASP A 70 1.98 9.74 -10.74
C ASP A 70 0.45 9.69 -10.82
N ARG A 71 -0.08 8.55 -11.26
CA ARG A 71 -1.53 8.33 -11.32
C ARG A 71 -2.18 8.32 -9.93
N LEU A 72 -1.53 7.71 -8.93
CA LEU A 72 -2.04 7.71 -7.56
C LEU A 72 -2.16 9.13 -7.02
N ARG A 73 -1.15 9.98 -7.20
CA ARG A 73 -1.18 11.40 -6.80
C ARG A 73 -2.33 12.15 -7.46
N GLN A 74 -2.56 11.91 -8.77
CA GLN A 74 -3.72 12.48 -9.48
C GLN A 74 -5.05 12.03 -8.87
N TRP A 75 -5.19 10.76 -8.49
CA TRP A 75 -6.39 10.26 -7.84
C TRP A 75 -6.62 10.90 -6.47
N LEU A 76 -5.55 11.04 -5.70
CA LEU A 76 -5.60 11.67 -4.37
C LEU A 76 -5.80 13.19 -4.42
N GLY A 77 -5.56 13.82 -5.56
CA GLY A 77 -5.63 15.29 -5.70
C GLY A 77 -4.46 16.01 -5.03
N VAL A 78 -3.29 15.37 -4.92
CA VAL A 78 -2.11 15.93 -4.26
C VAL A 78 -0.92 16.00 -5.20
N ASP A 79 -0.04 16.98 -4.99
CA ASP A 79 1.22 17.07 -5.68
C ASP A 79 2.28 16.11 -5.09
N ARG A 80 3.47 16.11 -5.71
CA ARG A 80 4.58 15.26 -5.28
C ARG A 80 5.08 15.63 -3.87
N GLN A 81 5.12 16.89 -3.53
CA GLN A 81 5.60 17.36 -2.23
C GLN A 81 4.66 16.92 -1.11
N ALA A 82 3.37 17.15 -1.27
CA ALA A 82 2.34 16.73 -0.32
C ALA A 82 2.28 15.19 -0.17
N PHE A 83 2.46 14.44 -1.27
CA PHE A 83 2.44 12.97 -1.23
C PHE A 83 3.58 12.38 -0.40
N TYR A 84 4.75 12.99 -0.42
CA TYR A 84 5.92 12.52 0.36
C TYR A 84 6.07 13.20 1.72
N ASP A 85 5.14 14.07 2.07
CA ASP A 85 5.05 14.61 3.43
C ASP A 85 4.62 13.50 4.40
N ARG A 86 5.54 13.13 5.29
CA ARG A 86 5.32 12.06 6.27
C ARG A 86 4.24 12.40 7.29
N ASP A 87 3.91 13.66 7.47
CA ASP A 87 2.84 14.05 8.37
C ASP A 87 1.45 13.85 7.74
N ARG A 88 1.39 13.70 6.41
CA ARG A 88 0.17 13.47 5.64
C ARG A 88 -0.12 12.00 5.36
N PHE A 89 0.89 11.24 4.94
CA PHE A 89 0.72 9.86 4.50
C PHE A 89 1.71 8.91 5.17
N SER A 90 1.19 7.79 5.67
CA SER A 90 1.97 6.58 5.89
C SER A 90 1.81 5.65 4.69
N ILE A 91 2.91 5.01 4.25
CA ILE A 91 2.90 4.10 3.10
C ILE A 91 3.47 2.76 3.55
N LEU A 92 2.60 1.77 3.65
CA LEU A 92 2.95 0.45 4.16
C LEU A 92 2.45 -0.62 3.19
N PRO A 93 3.25 -1.04 2.19
CA PRO A 93 2.86 -2.09 1.27
C PRO A 93 2.73 -3.45 1.96
N MET A 94 2.12 -4.44 1.33
CA MET A 94 1.96 -5.80 1.89
C MET A 94 3.30 -6.53 1.98
N GLY A 95 4.21 -6.30 1.03
CA GLY A 95 5.63 -6.67 1.11
C GLY A 95 6.50 -5.41 1.05
N PHE A 96 7.49 -5.29 1.92
CA PHE A 96 8.31 -4.07 2.01
C PHE A 96 9.47 -4.04 1.01
N CYS A 97 9.81 -5.16 0.41
CA CYS A 97 10.89 -5.26 -0.57
C CYS A 97 10.34 -5.62 -1.95
N PHE A 98 11.08 -5.23 -3.00
CA PHE A 98 10.85 -5.75 -4.35
C PHE A 98 10.96 -7.27 -4.34
N PRO A 99 9.94 -8.02 -4.77
CA PRO A 99 9.95 -9.47 -4.67
C PRO A 99 10.74 -10.16 -5.78
N GLY A 100 11.14 -9.45 -6.83
CA GLY A 100 11.69 -9.98 -8.07
C GLY A 100 10.67 -10.11 -9.19
N TYR A 101 11.10 -10.65 -10.31
CA TYR A 101 10.27 -10.92 -11.49
C TYR A 101 9.99 -12.41 -11.66
N ASP A 102 8.85 -12.73 -12.25
CA ASP A 102 8.57 -14.05 -12.78
C ASP A 102 9.27 -14.26 -14.14
N ALA A 103 9.15 -15.47 -14.70
CA ALA A 103 9.73 -15.82 -15.99
C ALA A 103 9.20 -14.98 -17.17
N LYS A 104 8.08 -14.27 -17.00
CA LYS A 104 7.46 -13.39 -18.01
C LYS A 104 7.78 -11.91 -17.78
N GLY A 105 8.64 -11.58 -16.79
CA GLY A 105 9.02 -10.22 -16.46
C GLY A 105 7.95 -9.44 -15.69
N SER A 106 6.98 -10.12 -15.08
CA SER A 106 6.01 -9.49 -14.19
C SER A 106 6.50 -9.53 -12.75
N ASP A 107 6.17 -8.50 -11.97
CA ASP A 107 6.49 -8.49 -10.54
C ASP A 107 5.88 -9.71 -9.84
N LEU A 108 6.70 -10.41 -9.07
CA LEU A 108 6.24 -11.49 -8.21
C LEU A 108 5.28 -10.97 -7.12
N PRO A 109 4.45 -11.85 -6.53
CA PRO A 109 3.64 -11.51 -5.37
C PRO A 109 4.47 -10.96 -4.20
N PRO A 110 3.86 -10.18 -3.29
CA PRO A 110 4.52 -9.78 -2.05
C PRO A 110 5.05 -10.99 -1.31
N ARG A 111 6.23 -10.84 -0.71
CA ARG A 111 6.82 -11.90 0.11
C ARG A 111 5.89 -12.27 1.26
N ARG A 112 5.60 -13.56 1.40
CA ARG A 112 4.64 -14.06 2.40
C ARG A 112 5.10 -13.86 3.84
N GLU A 113 6.40 -13.76 4.04
CA GLU A 113 7.04 -13.52 5.34
C GLU A 113 6.71 -12.14 5.92
N CYS A 114 6.52 -11.14 5.04
CA CYS A 114 6.53 -9.74 5.42
C CYS A 114 5.32 -9.35 6.29
N ALA A 115 4.11 -9.66 5.83
CA ALA A 115 2.90 -9.24 6.52
C ALA A 115 2.74 -9.89 7.92
N PRO A 116 2.94 -11.21 8.11
CA PRO A 116 2.86 -11.82 9.44
C PRO A 116 3.86 -11.27 10.45
N VAL A 117 5.08 -10.93 10.00
CA VAL A 117 6.13 -10.45 10.90
C VAL A 117 5.94 -8.98 11.28
N TRP A 118 5.59 -8.14 10.31
CA TRP A 118 5.72 -6.69 10.49
C TRP A 118 4.40 -5.93 10.54
N ARG A 119 3.39 -6.38 9.79
CA ARG A 119 2.24 -5.53 9.51
C ARG A 119 1.40 -5.22 10.74
N GLN A 120 1.13 -6.20 11.58
CA GLN A 120 0.35 -5.99 12.80
C GLN A 120 1.08 -5.05 13.77
N ARG A 121 2.40 -5.23 13.94
CA ARG A 121 3.24 -4.35 14.76
C ARG A 121 3.23 -2.91 14.23
N ALA A 122 3.37 -2.76 12.90
CA ALA A 122 3.37 -1.46 12.25
C ALA A 122 2.02 -0.74 12.40
N LEU A 123 0.90 -1.45 12.22
CA LEU A 123 -0.45 -0.88 12.41
C LEU A 123 -0.67 -0.47 13.88
N ALA A 124 -0.29 -1.32 14.83
CA ALA A 124 -0.40 -1.02 16.26
C ALA A 124 0.46 0.20 16.69
N ALA A 125 1.58 0.44 15.99
CA ALA A 125 2.43 1.62 16.22
C ALA A 125 1.88 2.92 15.61
N MET A 126 0.79 2.84 14.84
CA MET A 126 0.15 3.98 14.17
C MET A 126 -1.36 4.06 14.49
N PRO A 127 -1.76 4.16 15.78
CA PRO A 127 -3.17 4.13 16.18
C PRO A 127 -3.98 5.35 15.71
N GLN A 128 -3.32 6.41 15.25
CA GLN A 128 -3.94 7.62 14.73
C GLN A 128 -4.43 7.49 13.27
N ILE A 129 -4.22 6.36 12.61
CA ILE A 129 -4.73 6.14 11.25
C ILE A 129 -6.26 6.12 11.27
N GLU A 130 -6.86 7.04 10.53
CA GLU A 130 -8.32 7.20 10.39
C GLU A 130 -8.84 6.63 9.06
N LEU A 131 -7.97 6.38 8.07
CA LEU A 131 -8.34 5.83 6.76
C LEU A 131 -7.23 4.93 6.21
N VAL A 132 -7.62 3.76 5.70
CA VAL A 132 -6.72 2.89 4.92
C VAL A 132 -7.14 2.92 3.45
N LEU A 133 -6.22 3.27 2.56
CA LEU A 133 -6.37 3.11 1.12
C LEU A 133 -5.79 1.76 0.70
N ALA A 134 -6.65 0.76 0.47
CA ALA A 134 -6.24 -0.60 0.11
C ALA A 134 -6.10 -0.74 -1.41
N ILE A 135 -4.86 -0.60 -1.92
CA ILE A 135 -4.55 -0.55 -3.35
C ILE A 135 -4.21 -1.94 -3.89
N GLY A 136 -5.10 -2.46 -4.73
CA GLY A 136 -4.95 -3.76 -5.38
C GLY A 136 -5.31 -4.95 -4.48
N GLY A 137 -5.42 -6.13 -5.08
CA GLY A 137 -6.02 -7.30 -4.47
C GLY A 137 -5.35 -7.78 -3.16
N TYR A 138 -4.03 -7.71 -3.04
CA TYR A 138 -3.32 -8.15 -1.83
C TYR A 138 -3.66 -7.29 -0.62
N ALA A 139 -3.68 -5.97 -0.77
CA ALA A 139 -4.05 -5.06 0.31
C ALA A 139 -5.55 -5.16 0.64
N GLN A 140 -6.40 -5.28 -0.38
CA GLN A 140 -7.84 -5.50 -0.21
C GLN A 140 -8.12 -6.79 0.56
N THR A 141 -7.49 -7.90 0.17
CA THR A 141 -7.66 -9.19 0.86
C THR A 141 -7.23 -9.14 2.33
N TYR A 142 -6.14 -8.43 2.62
CA TYR A 142 -5.67 -8.30 4.00
C TYR A 142 -6.63 -7.45 4.86
N HIS A 143 -7.06 -6.31 4.36
CA HIS A 143 -7.83 -5.34 5.14
C HIS A 143 -9.34 -5.56 5.13
N LEU A 144 -9.89 -6.17 4.08
CA LEU A 144 -11.33 -6.42 3.90
C LEU A 144 -11.71 -7.90 3.99
N GLY A 145 -10.72 -8.79 4.12
CA GLY A 145 -10.93 -10.21 3.95
C GLY A 145 -11.05 -10.61 2.47
N ARG A 146 -11.19 -11.91 2.23
CA ARG A 146 -11.33 -12.43 0.87
C ARG A 146 -12.70 -12.05 0.29
N GLN A 147 -12.70 -11.24 -0.76
CA GLN A 147 -13.90 -10.80 -1.45
C GLN A 147 -14.17 -11.70 -2.67
N ASN A 148 -15.37 -12.29 -2.76
CA ASN A 148 -15.76 -13.11 -3.90
C ASN A 148 -16.17 -12.28 -5.14
N ALA A 149 -16.42 -10.98 -4.95
CA ALA A 149 -16.87 -10.06 -5.99
C ALA A 149 -15.78 -9.63 -6.99
N GLY A 150 -14.53 -10.09 -6.80
CA GLY A 150 -13.39 -9.65 -7.58
C GLY A 150 -13.10 -8.14 -7.45
N MET A 151 -12.16 -7.62 -8.25
CA MET A 151 -11.75 -6.22 -8.15
C MET A 151 -12.92 -5.25 -8.43
N THR A 152 -13.69 -5.49 -9.49
CA THR A 152 -14.78 -4.59 -9.88
C THR A 152 -15.86 -4.51 -8.79
N GLY A 153 -16.31 -5.63 -8.27
CA GLY A 153 -17.31 -5.64 -7.20
C GLY A 153 -16.78 -5.08 -5.88
N THR A 154 -15.52 -5.40 -5.52
CA THR A 154 -14.91 -4.87 -4.29
C THR A 154 -14.78 -3.34 -4.37
N VAL A 155 -14.23 -2.81 -5.47
CA VAL A 155 -14.10 -1.37 -5.63
C VAL A 155 -15.49 -0.71 -5.82
N GLY A 156 -16.41 -1.36 -6.53
CA GLY A 156 -17.79 -0.85 -6.74
C GLY A 156 -18.58 -0.65 -5.44
N ASN A 157 -18.31 -1.47 -4.45
CA ASN A 157 -18.92 -1.38 -3.12
C ASN A 157 -18.22 -0.38 -2.18
N TRP A 158 -17.39 0.53 -2.70
CA TRP A 158 -16.56 1.44 -1.92
C TRP A 158 -17.32 2.26 -0.87
N ARG A 159 -18.59 2.60 -1.13
CA ARG A 159 -19.43 3.35 -0.16
C ARG A 159 -19.67 2.57 1.13
N GLN A 160 -19.88 1.25 1.04
CA GLN A 160 -20.07 0.38 2.20
C GLN A 160 -18.83 0.32 3.08
N TYR A 161 -17.66 0.36 2.47
CA TYR A 161 -16.38 0.32 3.18
C TYR A 161 -15.96 1.68 3.75
N LEU A 162 -16.24 2.75 3.03
CA LEU A 162 -15.88 4.11 3.47
C LEU A 162 -16.83 4.66 4.53
N PHE A 163 -18.14 4.43 4.38
CA PHE A 163 -19.17 4.93 5.29
C PHE A 163 -19.63 3.88 6.30
N THR A 164 -18.70 3.09 6.78
CA THR A 164 -18.92 2.09 7.83
C THR A 164 -18.80 2.71 9.22
N ASN A 165 -19.37 2.03 10.23
CA ASN A 165 -19.16 2.37 11.64
C ASN A 165 -17.83 1.83 12.21
N ALA A 166 -16.94 1.27 11.38
CA ALA A 166 -15.63 0.85 11.81
C ALA A 166 -14.77 2.05 12.24
N SER A 167 -13.94 1.85 13.25
CA SER A 167 -13.02 2.87 13.75
C SER A 167 -12.02 3.37 12.70
N THR A 168 -11.65 2.49 11.76
CA THR A 168 -10.75 2.82 10.65
C THR A 168 -11.32 2.26 9.35
N PRO A 169 -12.07 3.08 8.58
CA PRO A 169 -12.57 2.71 7.27
C PRO A 169 -11.46 2.29 6.31
N VAL A 170 -11.77 1.36 5.40
CA VAL A 170 -10.86 0.87 4.38
C VAL A 170 -11.44 1.16 3.00
N LEU A 171 -10.83 2.04 2.23
CA LEU A 171 -11.27 2.34 0.88
C LEU A 171 -10.49 1.48 -0.14
N PRO A 172 -11.16 0.53 -0.83
CA PRO A 172 -10.51 -0.27 -1.87
C PRO A 172 -10.31 0.55 -3.14
N LEU A 173 -9.09 0.51 -3.69
CA LEU A 173 -8.74 1.14 -4.96
C LEU A 173 -8.12 0.10 -5.91
N PRO A 174 -8.34 0.20 -7.24
CA PRO A 174 -7.58 -0.59 -8.19
C PRO A 174 -6.10 -0.20 -8.11
N HIS A 175 -5.20 -1.08 -8.56
CA HIS A 175 -3.81 -0.67 -8.68
C HIS A 175 -3.66 0.41 -9.77
N PRO A 176 -2.95 1.53 -9.53
CA PRO A 176 -2.87 2.66 -10.46
C PRO A 176 -1.95 2.42 -11.66
N SER A 177 -1.58 1.18 -11.95
CA SER A 177 -0.76 0.83 -13.11
C SER A 177 -1.51 1.02 -14.42
N TRP A 178 -0.75 1.20 -15.50
CA TRP A 178 -1.29 1.30 -16.85
C TRP A 178 -2.11 0.05 -17.28
N ARG A 179 -1.80 -1.13 -16.70
CA ARG A 179 -2.53 -2.38 -16.96
C ARG A 179 -4.02 -2.28 -16.62
N ASN A 180 -4.40 -1.39 -15.72
CA ASN A 180 -5.79 -1.14 -15.33
C ASN A 180 -6.47 -0.03 -16.16
N SER A 181 -5.82 0.53 -17.19
CA SER A 181 -6.42 1.57 -18.03
C SER A 181 -7.68 1.08 -18.77
N GLY A 182 -7.69 -0.20 -19.20
CA GLY A 182 -8.87 -0.82 -19.78
C GLY A 182 -10.03 -0.98 -18.77
N TRP A 183 -9.71 -1.27 -17.53
CA TRP A 183 -10.69 -1.34 -16.45
C TRP A 183 -11.29 0.03 -16.15
N LEU A 184 -10.48 1.07 -16.06
CA LEU A 184 -10.94 2.45 -15.84
C LEU A 184 -11.91 2.91 -16.94
N LYS A 185 -11.60 2.62 -18.20
CA LYS A 185 -12.51 2.93 -19.33
C LYS A 185 -13.86 2.24 -19.21
N LYS A 186 -13.90 1.01 -18.67
CA LYS A 186 -15.14 0.24 -18.47
C LYS A 186 -15.90 0.62 -17.21
N ASN A 187 -15.30 1.37 -16.32
CA ASN A 187 -15.86 1.75 -15.02
C ASN A 187 -15.76 3.28 -14.79
N PRO A 188 -16.41 4.10 -15.62
CA PRO A 188 -16.31 5.56 -15.55
C PRO A 188 -16.81 6.15 -14.21
N TRP A 189 -17.67 5.42 -13.49
CA TRP A 189 -18.10 5.78 -12.14
C TRP A 189 -16.93 5.94 -11.16
N PHE A 190 -15.83 5.24 -11.37
CA PHE A 190 -14.64 5.35 -10.53
C PHE A 190 -14.12 6.79 -10.51
N GLU A 191 -13.96 7.40 -11.67
CA GLU A 191 -13.50 8.79 -11.79
C GLU A 191 -14.61 9.80 -11.47
N ALA A 192 -15.85 9.51 -11.85
CA ALA A 192 -16.97 10.42 -11.68
C ALA A 192 -17.52 10.48 -10.25
N GLU A 193 -17.47 9.38 -9.51
CA GLU A 193 -18.12 9.28 -8.21
C GLU A 193 -17.13 9.03 -7.06
N LEU A 194 -16.20 8.07 -7.21
CA LEU A 194 -15.29 7.71 -6.13
C LEU A 194 -14.18 8.75 -5.95
N LEU A 195 -13.50 9.17 -7.03
CA LEU A 195 -12.38 10.10 -6.90
C LEU A 195 -12.73 11.45 -6.28
N PRO A 196 -13.87 12.10 -6.58
CA PRO A 196 -14.26 13.34 -5.88
C PRO A 196 -14.38 13.15 -4.37
N VAL A 197 -15.00 12.05 -3.92
CA VAL A 197 -15.15 11.74 -2.48
C VAL A 197 -13.80 11.41 -1.84
N LEU A 198 -12.94 10.64 -2.55
CA LEU A 198 -11.58 10.36 -2.09
C LEU A 198 -10.78 11.66 -1.87
N ARG A 199 -10.80 12.59 -2.82
CA ARG A 199 -10.08 13.87 -2.73
C ARG A 199 -10.56 14.72 -1.56
N LEU A 200 -11.87 14.85 -1.38
CA LEU A 200 -12.43 15.55 -0.22
C LEU A 200 -12.03 14.90 1.11
N THR A 201 -11.96 13.56 1.15
CA THR A 201 -11.55 12.83 2.35
C THR A 201 -10.07 13.03 2.63
N VAL A 202 -9.24 13.01 1.58
CA VAL A 202 -7.79 13.26 1.68
C VAL A 202 -7.53 14.69 2.17
N ASP A 203 -8.19 15.68 1.59
CA ASP A 203 -8.07 17.09 1.98
C ASP A 203 -8.42 17.29 3.47
N ARG A 204 -9.51 16.71 3.91
CA ARG A 204 -9.93 16.77 5.32
C ARG A 204 -8.95 16.10 6.30
N LEU A 205 -8.33 14.97 5.94
CA LEU A 205 -7.50 14.17 6.84
C LEU A 205 -6.02 14.54 6.77
N ALA A 206 -5.55 15.02 5.63
CA ALA A 206 -4.14 15.29 5.33
C ALA A 206 -3.88 16.74 4.88
N GLY A 207 -4.91 17.59 4.91
CA GLY A 207 -4.82 19.01 4.63
C GLY A 207 -4.15 19.84 5.71
#